data_5a1b29285e388e39c5c996f577931e9d
#
_entry.id   5a1b29285e388e39c5c996f577931e9d
#
_cell.length_a   1.000
_cell.length_b   1.000
_cell.length_c   1.000
_cell.angle_alpha   90.00
_cell.angle_beta   90.00
_cell.angle_gamma   90.00
#
_symmetry.space_group_name_H-M   'P 1'
#
loop_
_entity.id
_entity.type
_entity.pdbx_description
1 polymer ?
#
loop_
_entity_poly.entity_id
_entity_poly.type
_entity_poly.pdbx_seq_one_letter_code
_entity_poly.pdbx_strand_id
1 'polypeptide(L)'
;MVHEIDGHDPEAVKKAIQEAQAVTDKPSLIICRTVIGFGSPNKAGKEEAHGAALGEEEVALTRQKLGWHHPAFEIPKEIYRAWDAREKGEKAQQAWNEKFAAYQQAHPQLAAEFTRRMSGGLPEQWEETTQKYITDLQANPAKIATRKASQNTLNAYGPILPELLGGSADLAPSNLTIWKGSTSLKEDPAGNYIHYGVREFGTVSYTHLRAHETRSNL
;
A
#
# COMPACT_ATOMS: atom_id res chain seq x y z
N MET A 1 -14.04 -13.33 9.24
CA MET A 1 -13.53 -14.55 9.93
C MET A 1 -12.25 -14.19 10.67
N VAL A 2 -11.97 -14.77 11.83
CA VAL A 2 -10.74 -14.50 12.60
C VAL A 2 -10.06 -15.81 12.90
N HIS A 3 -8.75 -15.90 12.60
CA HIS A 3 -7.88 -17.01 12.93
C HIS A 3 -6.77 -16.53 13.86
N GLU A 4 -6.48 -17.29 14.91
CA GLU A 4 -5.32 -17.07 15.77
C GLU A 4 -4.41 -18.29 15.66
N ILE A 5 -3.17 -18.10 15.25
CA ILE A 5 -2.24 -19.17 14.90
C ILE A 5 -0.84 -18.90 15.45
N ASP A 6 -0.01 -19.93 15.52
CA ASP A 6 1.44 -19.80 15.68
C ASP A 6 2.04 -19.28 14.36
N GLY A 7 2.57 -18.06 14.37
CA GLY A 7 3.22 -17.45 13.20
C GLY A 7 4.59 -18.04 12.87
N HIS A 8 5.13 -18.95 13.69
CA HIS A 8 6.36 -19.70 13.41
C HIS A 8 6.10 -21.10 12.83
N ASP A 9 4.82 -21.50 12.70
CA ASP A 9 4.43 -22.73 12.02
C ASP A 9 4.00 -22.43 10.57
N PRO A 10 4.84 -22.75 9.54
CA PRO A 10 4.54 -22.47 8.15
C PRO A 10 3.27 -23.16 7.64
N GLU A 11 2.95 -24.36 8.15
CA GLU A 11 1.75 -25.08 7.72
C GLU A 11 0.48 -24.46 8.30
N ALA A 12 0.52 -23.98 9.54
CA ALA A 12 -0.58 -23.23 10.15
C ALA A 12 -0.84 -21.91 9.39
N VAL A 13 0.23 -21.18 9.02
CA VAL A 13 0.15 -19.95 8.23
C VAL A 13 -0.46 -20.23 6.86
N LYS A 14 0.04 -21.23 6.13
CA LYS A 14 -0.45 -21.63 4.82
C LYS A 14 -1.94 -22.01 4.86
N LYS A 15 -2.32 -22.83 5.84
CA LYS A 15 -3.72 -23.25 6.02
C LYS A 15 -4.62 -22.06 6.29
N ALA A 16 -4.25 -21.16 7.20
CA ALA A 16 -5.03 -19.97 7.50
C ALA A 16 -5.23 -19.06 6.28
N ILE A 17 -4.18 -18.89 5.45
CA ILE A 17 -4.27 -18.13 4.19
C ILE A 17 -5.26 -18.80 3.22
N GLN A 18 -5.18 -20.12 3.03
CA GLN A 18 -6.08 -20.86 2.14
C GLN A 18 -7.54 -20.77 2.61
N GLU A 19 -7.78 -20.89 3.91
CA GLU A 19 -9.11 -20.73 4.49
C GLU A 19 -9.63 -19.30 4.34
N ALA A 20 -8.79 -18.29 4.53
CA ALA A 20 -9.15 -16.89 4.32
C ALA A 20 -9.50 -16.58 2.85
N GLN A 21 -8.76 -17.15 1.90
CA GLN A 21 -9.03 -17.00 0.46
C GLN A 21 -10.36 -17.64 0.03
N ALA A 22 -10.83 -18.67 0.73
CA ALA A 22 -12.11 -19.31 0.45
C ALA A 22 -13.33 -18.49 0.96
N VAL A 23 -13.11 -17.49 1.82
CA VAL A 23 -14.18 -16.63 2.35
C VAL A 23 -14.38 -15.44 1.42
N THR A 24 -15.54 -15.38 0.76
CA THR A 24 -15.84 -14.33 -0.23
C THR A 24 -16.90 -13.31 0.24
N ASP A 25 -17.59 -13.59 1.35
CA ASP A 25 -18.73 -12.81 1.86
C ASP A 25 -18.37 -11.84 2.99
N LYS A 26 -17.16 -11.93 3.52
CA LYS A 26 -16.69 -11.10 4.63
C LYS A 26 -15.16 -11.01 4.68
N PRO A 27 -14.59 -9.98 5.32
CA PRO A 27 -13.15 -9.90 5.52
C PRO A 27 -12.64 -11.00 6.46
N SER A 28 -11.38 -11.39 6.26
CA SER A 28 -10.66 -12.32 7.13
C SER A 28 -9.49 -11.64 7.82
N LEU A 29 -9.28 -11.94 9.09
CA LEU A 29 -8.14 -11.49 9.89
C LEU A 29 -7.38 -12.71 10.39
N ILE A 30 -6.08 -12.77 10.12
CA ILE A 30 -5.18 -13.81 10.62
C ILE A 30 -4.27 -13.17 11.64
N ILE A 31 -4.36 -13.61 12.90
CA ILE A 31 -3.54 -13.15 14.01
C ILE A 31 -2.42 -14.17 14.21
N CYS A 32 -1.20 -13.78 13.84
CA CYS A 32 -0.01 -14.63 13.98
C CYS A 32 0.70 -14.29 15.28
N ARG A 33 0.79 -15.24 16.23
CA ARG A 33 1.64 -15.09 17.40
C ARG A 33 3.08 -15.38 17.02
N THR A 34 3.96 -14.42 17.25
CA THR A 34 5.39 -14.54 16.94
C THR A 34 6.24 -14.08 18.12
N VAL A 35 7.48 -14.50 18.12
CA VAL A 35 8.49 -14.08 19.10
C VAL A 35 9.62 -13.39 18.32
N ILE A 36 9.92 -12.15 18.69
CA ILE A 36 11.04 -11.42 18.09
C ILE A 36 12.35 -12.19 18.30
N GLY A 37 13.21 -12.26 17.27
CA GLY A 37 14.45 -13.02 17.34
C GLY A 37 14.25 -14.53 17.45
N PHE A 38 13.14 -15.06 16.92
CA PHE A 38 12.85 -16.49 16.92
C PHE A 38 14.04 -17.31 16.42
N GLY A 39 14.37 -18.38 17.16
CA GLY A 39 15.53 -19.21 16.87
C GLY A 39 16.80 -18.81 17.62
N SER A 40 16.91 -17.58 18.12
CA SER A 40 18.05 -17.16 18.95
C SER A 40 17.91 -17.72 20.37
N PRO A 41 18.87 -18.53 20.87
CA PRO A 41 18.76 -19.13 22.19
C PRO A 41 18.74 -18.12 23.34
N ASN A 42 19.52 -17.05 23.23
CA ASN A 42 19.74 -16.11 24.33
C ASN A 42 19.03 -14.77 24.14
N LYS A 43 18.65 -14.40 22.90
CA LYS A 43 18.09 -13.07 22.56
C LYS A 43 16.64 -13.11 22.09
N ALA A 44 16.04 -14.28 21.84
CA ALA A 44 14.64 -14.38 21.49
C ALA A 44 13.73 -13.78 22.58
N GLY A 45 12.74 -12.98 22.17
CA GLY A 45 11.79 -12.31 23.07
C GLY A 45 12.34 -11.06 23.76
N LYS A 46 13.56 -10.63 23.45
CA LYS A 46 14.20 -9.45 24.07
C LYS A 46 14.32 -8.30 23.06
N GLU A 47 14.34 -7.06 23.58
CA GLU A 47 14.50 -5.85 22.78
C GLU A 47 15.82 -5.81 21.99
N GLU A 48 16.88 -6.45 22.49
CA GLU A 48 18.17 -6.57 21.82
C GLU A 48 18.08 -7.21 20.44
N ALA A 49 17.08 -8.10 20.21
CA ALA A 49 16.86 -8.72 18.91
C ALA A 49 16.20 -7.78 17.87
N HIS A 50 15.74 -6.59 18.29
CA HIS A 50 15.06 -5.66 17.40
C HIS A 50 16.03 -4.85 16.51
N GLY A 51 17.06 -4.26 17.09
CA GLY A 51 17.90 -3.30 16.36
C GLY A 51 19.41 -3.50 16.53
N ALA A 52 19.86 -4.41 17.39
CA ALA A 52 21.26 -4.73 17.57
C ALA A 52 21.68 -5.98 16.78
N ALA A 53 22.92 -6.04 16.34
CA ALA A 53 23.50 -7.26 15.79
C ALA A 53 23.48 -8.38 16.83
N LEU A 54 23.14 -9.60 16.40
CA LEU A 54 23.16 -10.77 17.30
C LEU A 54 24.58 -11.08 17.81
N GLY A 55 25.61 -10.79 17.01
CA GLY A 55 26.99 -11.20 17.27
C GLY A 55 27.28 -12.61 16.74
N GLU A 56 28.57 -12.89 16.48
CA GLU A 56 28.99 -14.13 15.80
C GLU A 56 28.61 -15.38 16.56
N GLU A 57 28.79 -15.38 17.88
CA GLU A 57 28.44 -16.53 18.74
C GLU A 57 26.94 -16.83 18.71
N GLU A 58 26.12 -15.81 18.88
CA GLU A 58 24.66 -15.98 18.88
C GLU A 58 24.12 -16.36 17.50
N VAL A 59 24.72 -15.85 16.42
CA VAL A 59 24.41 -16.27 15.05
C VAL A 59 24.71 -17.76 14.88
N ALA A 60 25.86 -18.25 15.35
CA ALA A 60 26.20 -19.66 15.27
C ALA A 60 25.19 -20.56 16.02
N LEU A 61 24.82 -20.16 17.23
CA LEU A 61 23.81 -20.87 18.03
C LEU A 61 22.42 -20.85 17.39
N THR A 62 22.04 -19.70 16.84
CA THR A 62 20.76 -19.55 16.12
C THR A 62 20.70 -20.45 14.89
N ARG A 63 21.77 -20.49 14.09
CA ARG A 63 21.87 -21.37 12.92
C ARG A 63 21.75 -22.84 13.31
N GLN A 64 22.43 -23.25 14.37
CA GLN A 64 22.33 -24.60 14.91
C GLN A 64 20.90 -24.95 15.34
N LYS A 65 20.25 -24.06 16.09
CA LYS A 65 18.86 -24.25 16.57
C LYS A 65 17.86 -24.32 15.42
N LEU A 66 18.05 -23.55 14.36
CA LEU A 66 17.19 -23.53 13.17
C LEU A 66 17.54 -24.64 12.17
N GLY A 67 18.56 -25.47 12.44
CA GLY A 67 19.00 -26.53 11.53
C GLY A 67 19.66 -26.03 10.24
N TRP A 68 20.21 -24.80 10.25
CA TRP A 68 20.87 -24.22 9.09
C TRP A 68 22.39 -24.50 9.15
N HIS A 69 22.86 -25.47 8.37
CA HIS A 69 24.24 -25.97 8.42
C HIS A 69 25.13 -25.50 7.24
N HIS A 70 24.59 -24.64 6.37
CA HIS A 70 25.34 -24.13 5.23
C HIS A 70 26.27 -22.98 5.64
N PRO A 71 27.39 -22.72 4.95
CA PRO A 71 28.26 -21.58 5.18
C PRO A 71 27.51 -20.23 5.13
N ALA A 72 28.13 -19.19 5.67
CA ALA A 72 27.58 -17.84 5.58
C ALA A 72 27.46 -17.39 4.13
N PHE A 73 26.33 -16.78 3.77
CA PHE A 73 26.01 -16.30 2.40
C PHE A 73 25.91 -17.38 1.32
N GLU A 74 25.97 -18.66 1.69
CA GLU A 74 25.72 -19.75 0.75
C GLU A 74 24.29 -20.26 0.87
N ILE A 75 23.53 -20.14 -0.21
CA ILE A 75 22.16 -20.67 -0.31
C ILE A 75 22.17 -21.89 -1.23
N PRO A 76 21.65 -23.05 -0.79
CA PRO A 76 21.55 -24.23 -1.63
C PRO A 76 20.79 -24.01 -2.94
N LYS A 77 21.25 -24.65 -4.02
CA LYS A 77 20.64 -24.49 -5.36
C LYS A 77 19.18 -24.93 -5.41
N GLU A 78 18.78 -25.90 -4.60
CA GLU A 78 17.39 -26.37 -4.50
C GLU A 78 16.48 -25.28 -3.92
N ILE A 79 16.96 -24.44 -2.97
CA ILE A 79 16.23 -23.29 -2.45
C ILE A 79 16.09 -22.22 -3.53
N TYR A 80 17.17 -21.91 -4.25
CA TYR A 80 17.07 -20.99 -5.39
C TYR A 80 16.04 -21.45 -6.41
N ARG A 81 16.02 -22.74 -6.77
CA ARG A 81 15.02 -23.28 -7.70
C ARG A 81 13.60 -23.22 -7.16
N ALA A 82 13.42 -23.51 -5.86
CA ALA A 82 12.09 -23.44 -5.23
C ALA A 82 11.52 -22.02 -5.18
N TRP A 83 12.38 -21.01 -5.07
CA TRP A 83 11.98 -19.60 -5.06
C TRP A 83 12.00 -18.94 -6.44
N ASP A 84 12.50 -19.61 -7.46
CA ASP A 84 12.55 -19.07 -8.83
C ASP A 84 11.14 -19.03 -9.44
N ALA A 85 10.57 -17.84 -9.45
CA ALA A 85 9.25 -17.58 -10.00
C ALA A 85 9.28 -16.97 -11.42
N ARG A 86 10.46 -16.89 -12.08
CA ARG A 86 10.62 -16.22 -13.38
C ARG A 86 9.71 -16.83 -14.45
N GLU A 87 9.74 -18.14 -14.63
CA GLU A 87 8.88 -18.82 -15.61
C GLU A 87 7.39 -18.64 -15.32
N LYS A 88 6.99 -18.77 -14.05
CA LYS A 88 5.60 -18.53 -13.61
C LYS A 88 5.21 -17.07 -13.84
N GLY A 89 6.09 -16.13 -13.52
CA GLY A 89 5.89 -14.71 -13.72
C GLY A 89 5.75 -14.35 -15.20
N GLU A 90 6.59 -14.90 -16.05
CA GLU A 90 6.52 -14.69 -17.51
C GLU A 90 5.20 -15.18 -18.10
N LYS A 91 4.76 -16.39 -17.74
CA LYS A 91 3.43 -16.90 -18.15
C LYS A 91 2.27 -16.01 -17.69
N ALA A 92 2.34 -15.52 -16.44
CA ALA A 92 1.32 -14.62 -15.91
C ALA A 92 1.33 -13.26 -16.65
N GLN A 93 2.51 -12.72 -16.93
CA GLN A 93 2.67 -11.48 -17.69
C GLN A 93 2.17 -11.65 -19.13
N GLN A 94 2.46 -12.74 -19.79
CA GLN A 94 1.96 -13.01 -21.14
C GLN A 94 0.44 -13.09 -21.16
N ALA A 95 -0.16 -13.83 -20.24
CA ALA A 95 -1.62 -13.93 -20.13
C ALA A 95 -2.28 -12.57 -19.83
N TRP A 96 -1.63 -11.72 -19.03
CA TRP A 96 -2.06 -10.34 -18.82
C TRP A 96 -1.96 -9.51 -20.11
N ASN A 97 -0.85 -9.57 -20.82
CA ASN A 97 -0.64 -8.82 -22.04
C ASN A 97 -1.69 -9.15 -23.11
N GLU A 98 -2.03 -10.44 -23.27
CA GLU A 98 -3.08 -10.88 -24.19
C GLU A 98 -4.46 -10.31 -23.81
N LYS A 99 -4.81 -10.34 -22.53
CA LYS A 99 -6.06 -9.75 -22.02
C LYS A 99 -6.08 -8.24 -22.23
N PHE A 100 -4.98 -7.56 -21.93
CA PHE A 100 -4.88 -6.12 -22.08
C PHE A 100 -4.94 -5.69 -23.56
N ALA A 101 -4.31 -6.45 -24.46
CA ALA A 101 -4.41 -6.20 -25.89
C ALA A 101 -5.85 -6.31 -26.40
N ALA A 102 -6.59 -7.33 -25.97
CA ALA A 102 -8.00 -7.49 -26.30
C ALA A 102 -8.85 -6.33 -25.71
N TYR A 103 -8.58 -5.93 -24.47
CA TYR A 103 -9.23 -4.79 -23.84
C TYR A 103 -8.95 -3.49 -24.58
N GLN A 104 -7.71 -3.27 -25.00
CA GLN A 104 -7.29 -2.08 -25.77
C GLN A 104 -8.00 -1.98 -27.12
N GLN A 105 -8.26 -3.10 -27.79
CA GLN A 105 -9.05 -3.13 -29.01
C GLN A 105 -10.53 -2.81 -28.75
N ALA A 106 -11.11 -3.37 -27.69
CA ALA A 106 -12.51 -3.16 -27.36
C ALA A 106 -12.80 -1.78 -26.76
N HIS A 107 -11.85 -1.22 -26.00
CA HIS A 107 -12.00 0.00 -25.20
C HIS A 107 -10.77 0.91 -25.29
N PRO A 108 -10.41 1.46 -26.47
CA PRO A 108 -9.13 2.15 -26.69
C PRO A 108 -8.94 3.37 -25.77
N GLN A 109 -9.98 4.15 -25.53
CA GLN A 109 -9.89 5.33 -24.65
C GLN A 109 -9.66 4.95 -23.18
N LEU A 110 -10.38 3.93 -22.68
CA LEU A 110 -10.22 3.45 -21.30
C LEU A 110 -8.85 2.80 -21.09
N ALA A 111 -8.35 2.07 -22.09
CA ALA A 111 -7.02 1.48 -22.05
C ALA A 111 -5.92 2.54 -22.07
N ALA A 112 -6.06 3.60 -22.86
CA ALA A 112 -5.13 4.73 -22.87
C ALA A 112 -5.10 5.43 -21.51
N GLU A 113 -6.26 5.69 -20.91
CA GLU A 113 -6.37 6.30 -19.60
C GLU A 113 -5.80 5.38 -18.49
N PHE A 114 -6.06 4.08 -18.56
CA PHE A 114 -5.43 3.11 -17.66
C PHE A 114 -3.90 3.16 -17.76
N THR A 115 -3.36 3.15 -18.99
CA THR A 115 -1.92 3.23 -19.23
C THR A 115 -1.33 4.53 -18.71
N ARG A 116 -2.00 5.65 -18.94
CA ARG A 116 -1.58 6.96 -18.42
C ARG A 116 -1.44 6.93 -16.90
N ARG A 117 -2.47 6.46 -16.21
CA ARG A 117 -2.46 6.39 -14.72
C ARG A 117 -1.39 5.45 -14.19
N MET A 118 -1.26 4.28 -14.79
CA MET A 118 -0.28 3.28 -14.34
C MET A 118 1.17 3.70 -14.60
N SER A 119 1.41 4.54 -15.60
CA SER A 119 2.74 5.13 -15.87
C SER A 119 3.03 6.40 -15.06
N GLY A 120 2.06 6.90 -14.26
CA GLY A 120 2.18 8.17 -13.54
C GLY A 120 2.08 9.40 -14.45
N GLY A 121 1.59 9.24 -15.67
CA GLY A 121 1.41 10.35 -16.61
C GLY A 121 0.29 11.29 -16.15
N LEU A 122 0.50 12.59 -16.31
CA LEU A 122 -0.51 13.62 -16.04
C LEU A 122 -1.51 13.73 -17.22
N PRO A 123 -2.74 14.22 -16.97
CA PRO A 123 -3.70 14.48 -18.04
C PRO A 123 -3.18 15.52 -19.05
N GLU A 124 -3.65 15.43 -20.28
CA GLU A 124 -3.25 16.35 -21.37
C GLU A 124 -3.48 17.83 -21.00
N GLN A 125 -4.57 18.13 -20.28
CA GLN A 125 -4.93 19.49 -19.87
C GLN A 125 -4.17 19.99 -18.63
N TRP A 126 -3.27 19.21 -18.08
CA TRP A 126 -2.60 19.54 -16.82
C TRP A 126 -1.80 20.83 -16.87
N GLU A 127 -0.96 20.98 -17.88
CA GLU A 127 -0.06 22.13 -17.99
C GLU A 127 -0.84 23.43 -18.23
N GLU A 128 -1.80 23.41 -19.14
CA GLU A 128 -2.66 24.56 -19.43
C GLU A 128 -3.48 24.98 -18.21
N THR A 129 -4.12 24.01 -17.53
CA THR A 129 -4.93 24.25 -16.33
C THR A 129 -4.07 24.83 -15.22
N THR A 130 -2.87 24.30 -15.01
CA THR A 130 -1.94 24.75 -13.98
C THR A 130 -1.46 26.18 -14.26
N GLN A 131 -1.04 26.46 -15.48
CA GLN A 131 -0.60 27.79 -15.86
C GLN A 131 -1.71 28.83 -15.71
N LYS A 132 -2.91 28.49 -16.18
CA LYS A 132 -4.07 29.35 -16.03
C LYS A 132 -4.40 29.62 -14.56
N TYR A 133 -4.45 28.58 -13.72
CA TYR A 133 -4.77 28.71 -12.30
C TYR A 133 -3.75 29.61 -11.57
N ILE A 134 -2.45 29.43 -11.82
CA ILE A 134 -1.39 30.25 -11.24
C ILE A 134 -1.53 31.73 -11.70
N THR A 135 -1.76 31.94 -12.99
CA THR A 135 -1.92 33.30 -13.56
C THR A 135 -3.14 34.01 -12.96
N ASP A 136 -4.27 33.30 -12.83
CA ASP A 136 -5.49 33.84 -12.22
C ASP A 136 -5.26 34.21 -10.74
N LEU A 137 -4.51 33.41 -9.99
CA LEU A 137 -4.15 33.72 -8.59
C LEU A 137 -3.23 34.95 -8.47
N GLN A 138 -2.29 35.09 -9.40
CA GLN A 138 -1.37 36.25 -9.42
C GLN A 138 -2.11 37.53 -9.79
N ALA A 139 -3.06 37.45 -10.72
CA ALA A 139 -3.86 38.61 -11.15
C ALA A 139 -4.88 39.03 -10.09
N ASN A 140 -5.36 38.10 -9.27
CA ASN A 140 -6.40 38.35 -8.27
C ASN A 140 -5.98 37.83 -6.89
N PRO A 141 -4.93 38.43 -6.28
CA PRO A 141 -4.44 37.98 -4.98
C PRO A 141 -5.50 38.19 -3.89
N ALA A 142 -5.73 37.18 -3.06
CA ALA A 142 -6.67 37.23 -1.96
C ALA A 142 -6.08 36.74 -0.65
N LYS A 143 -6.34 37.45 0.44
CA LYS A 143 -5.96 37.02 1.77
C LYS A 143 -7.04 36.07 2.31
N ILE A 144 -6.78 34.77 2.24
CA ILE A 144 -7.70 33.71 2.63
C ILE A 144 -7.04 32.71 3.59
N ALA A 145 -7.84 31.95 4.33
CA ALA A 145 -7.34 30.86 5.16
C ALA A 145 -6.71 29.76 4.27
N THR A 146 -5.66 29.10 4.75
CA THR A 146 -4.95 28.03 4.02
C THR A 146 -5.86 26.88 3.60
N ARG A 147 -6.81 26.48 4.45
CA ARG A 147 -7.83 25.48 4.10
C ARG A 147 -8.69 25.90 2.91
N LYS A 148 -8.98 27.21 2.77
CA LYS A 148 -9.74 27.75 1.62
C LYS A 148 -8.89 27.77 0.37
N ALA A 149 -7.61 28.09 0.47
CA ALA A 149 -6.65 27.98 -0.63
C ALA A 149 -6.57 26.53 -1.14
N SER A 150 -6.44 25.57 -0.22
CA SER A 150 -6.46 24.14 -0.53
C SER A 150 -7.75 23.72 -1.26
N GLN A 151 -8.93 24.12 -0.76
CA GLN A 151 -10.19 23.82 -1.43
C GLN A 151 -10.27 24.44 -2.84
N ASN A 152 -9.79 25.66 -3.01
CA ASN A 152 -9.76 26.32 -4.32
C ASN A 152 -8.86 25.52 -5.30
N THR A 153 -7.72 25.02 -4.83
CA THR A 153 -6.83 24.13 -5.59
C THR A 153 -7.51 22.83 -5.98
N LEU A 154 -8.22 22.19 -5.04
CA LEU A 154 -9.00 20.99 -5.33
C LEU A 154 -10.11 21.25 -6.37
N ASN A 155 -10.77 22.41 -6.30
CA ASN A 155 -11.76 22.82 -7.30
C ASN A 155 -11.15 23.07 -8.70
N ALA A 156 -9.89 23.49 -8.76
CA ALA A 156 -9.19 23.73 -10.04
C ALA A 156 -8.69 22.43 -10.69
N TYR A 157 -8.09 21.55 -9.89
CA TYR A 157 -7.44 20.34 -10.41
C TYR A 157 -8.32 19.10 -10.38
N GLY A 158 -9.24 18.99 -9.43
CA GLY A 158 -10.11 17.82 -9.28
C GLY A 158 -10.86 17.43 -10.57
N PRO A 159 -11.41 18.38 -11.36
CA PRO A 159 -12.10 18.04 -12.60
C PRO A 159 -11.24 17.37 -13.66
N ILE A 160 -9.92 17.60 -13.66
CA ILE A 160 -8.98 17.03 -14.64
C ILE A 160 -8.18 15.84 -14.09
N LEU A 161 -8.32 15.53 -12.81
CA LEU A 161 -7.63 14.41 -12.13
C LEU A 161 -8.67 13.36 -11.67
N PRO A 162 -9.19 12.52 -12.57
CA PRO A 162 -10.18 11.50 -12.21
C PRO A 162 -9.63 10.44 -11.22
N GLU A 163 -8.31 10.32 -11.08
CA GLU A 163 -7.64 9.49 -10.08
C GLU A 163 -7.54 10.13 -8.68
N LEU A 164 -7.95 11.39 -8.53
CA LEU A 164 -7.90 12.08 -7.25
C LEU A 164 -8.96 11.51 -6.29
N LEU A 165 -8.50 10.75 -5.30
CA LEU A 165 -9.32 10.20 -4.23
C LEU A 165 -8.99 10.91 -2.93
N GLY A 166 -9.98 11.54 -2.31
CA GLY A 166 -9.85 12.24 -1.04
C GLY A 166 -10.69 11.64 0.07
N GLY A 167 -10.56 12.20 1.27
CA GLY A 167 -11.40 11.81 2.41
C GLY A 167 -11.15 12.64 3.66
N SER A 168 -12.02 12.50 4.64
CA SER A 168 -11.89 13.14 5.95
C SER A 168 -12.54 12.32 7.05
N ALA A 169 -11.92 12.36 8.24
CA ALA A 169 -12.43 11.76 9.45
C ALA A 169 -13.33 12.78 10.16
N ASP A 170 -14.57 12.94 9.71
CA ASP A 170 -15.65 13.78 10.28
C ASP A 170 -15.38 15.31 10.34
N LEU A 171 -14.30 15.78 9.71
CA LEU A 171 -13.88 17.19 9.73
C LEU A 171 -13.97 17.87 8.35
N ALA A 172 -14.64 17.26 7.39
CA ALA A 172 -14.71 17.79 6.03
C ALA A 172 -15.18 19.25 5.94
N PRO A 173 -16.21 19.71 6.69
CA PRO A 173 -16.63 21.12 6.69
C PRO A 173 -15.60 22.07 7.28
N SER A 174 -14.86 21.62 8.30
CA SER A 174 -13.84 22.44 8.99
C SER A 174 -12.55 22.54 8.19
N ASN A 175 -12.13 21.44 7.56
CA ASN A 175 -10.90 21.36 6.80
C ASN A 175 -11.07 21.73 5.33
N LEU A 176 -12.31 21.87 4.85
CA LEU A 176 -12.65 22.17 3.46
C LEU A 176 -12.05 21.19 2.46
N THR A 177 -12.07 19.89 2.79
CA THR A 177 -11.55 18.82 1.95
C THR A 177 -12.52 18.37 0.87
N ILE A 178 -13.81 18.70 0.99
CA ILE A 178 -14.82 18.50 -0.04
C ILE A 178 -14.73 19.63 -1.07
N TRP A 179 -14.70 19.28 -2.33
CA TRP A 179 -14.68 20.17 -3.48
C TRP A 179 -15.92 19.94 -4.37
N LYS A 180 -16.19 20.82 -5.35
CA LYS A 180 -17.45 20.83 -6.13
C LYS A 180 -17.76 19.53 -6.90
N GLY A 181 -16.74 18.74 -7.24
CA GLY A 181 -16.89 17.45 -7.91
C GLY A 181 -16.75 16.26 -6.99
N SER A 182 -16.76 16.44 -5.67
CA SER A 182 -16.69 15.32 -4.74
C SER A 182 -17.98 14.51 -4.75
N THR A 183 -17.84 13.21 -4.97
CA THR A 183 -18.92 12.22 -4.89
C THR A 183 -18.55 11.14 -3.88
N SER A 184 -19.44 10.86 -2.95
CA SER A 184 -19.20 9.84 -1.91
C SER A 184 -19.14 8.45 -2.51
N LEU A 185 -18.11 7.67 -2.16
CA LEU A 185 -18.02 6.24 -2.50
C LEU A 185 -19.18 5.40 -1.96
N LYS A 186 -19.87 5.89 -0.93
CA LYS A 186 -21.08 5.24 -0.40
C LYS A 186 -22.26 5.37 -1.34
N GLU A 187 -22.34 6.49 -2.06
CA GLU A 187 -23.43 6.81 -2.98
C GLU A 187 -23.16 6.27 -4.39
N ASP A 188 -21.90 6.35 -4.82
CA ASP A 188 -21.44 5.88 -6.13
C ASP A 188 -20.10 5.14 -5.99
N PRO A 189 -20.00 3.86 -6.38
CA PRO A 189 -18.72 3.12 -6.39
C PRO A 189 -17.61 3.76 -7.23
N ALA A 190 -17.96 4.60 -8.21
CA ALA A 190 -17.02 5.40 -9.00
C ALA A 190 -16.69 6.75 -8.36
N GLY A 191 -17.20 7.04 -7.16
CA GLY A 191 -16.99 8.28 -6.43
C GLY A 191 -15.51 8.48 -6.06
N ASN A 192 -15.20 9.68 -5.61
CA ASN A 192 -13.82 10.12 -5.34
C ASN A 192 -13.62 10.66 -3.91
N TYR A 193 -14.58 10.40 -3.01
CA TYR A 193 -14.50 10.89 -1.64
C TYR A 193 -14.93 9.84 -0.61
N ILE A 194 -14.12 9.67 0.44
CA ILE A 194 -14.35 8.73 1.53
C ILE A 194 -14.69 9.50 2.81
N HIS A 195 -15.87 9.25 3.36
CA HIS A 195 -16.25 9.73 4.69
C HIS A 195 -15.80 8.68 5.73
N TYR A 196 -14.65 8.89 6.35
CA TYR A 196 -14.11 7.96 7.35
C TYR A 196 -14.92 7.95 8.67
N GLY A 197 -15.69 9.01 8.96
CA GLY A 197 -16.31 9.21 10.26
C GLY A 197 -15.25 9.43 11.36
N VAL A 198 -15.63 9.35 12.62
CA VAL A 198 -14.72 9.53 13.76
C VAL A 198 -13.79 8.34 13.88
N ARG A 199 -12.65 8.42 13.21
CA ARG A 199 -11.64 7.33 13.07
C ARG A 199 -10.20 7.80 13.30
N GLU A 200 -10.00 8.97 13.90
CA GLU A 200 -8.69 9.60 14.07
C GLU A 200 -7.71 8.68 14.80
N PHE A 201 -8.17 8.01 15.85
CA PHE A 201 -7.33 7.08 16.61
C PHE A 201 -6.79 5.94 15.72
N GLY A 202 -7.64 5.34 14.90
CA GLY A 202 -7.26 4.26 13.98
C GLY A 202 -6.32 4.74 12.87
N THR A 203 -6.57 5.91 12.29
CA THR A 203 -5.72 6.48 11.23
C THR A 203 -4.34 6.87 11.74
N VAL A 204 -4.25 7.48 12.92
CA VAL A 204 -2.96 7.85 13.52
C VAL A 204 -2.11 6.62 13.83
N SER A 205 -2.69 5.58 14.40
CA SER A 205 -1.99 4.32 14.67
C SER A 205 -1.40 3.71 13.39
N TYR A 206 -2.17 3.65 12.32
CA TYR A 206 -1.71 3.13 11.04
C TYR A 206 -0.59 4.00 10.42
N THR A 207 -0.74 5.30 10.43
CA THR A 207 0.26 6.23 9.88
C THR A 207 1.58 6.17 10.65
N HIS A 208 1.53 6.06 11.98
CA HIS A 208 2.73 5.96 12.81
C HIS A 208 3.47 4.64 12.63
N LEU A 209 2.77 3.52 12.54
CA LEU A 209 3.37 2.21 12.27
C LEU A 209 4.08 2.18 10.92
N ARG A 210 3.49 2.77 9.88
CA ARG A 210 4.11 2.85 8.56
C ARG A 210 5.25 3.87 8.47
N ALA A 211 5.13 5.02 9.13
CA ALA A 211 6.17 6.04 9.12
C ALA A 211 7.46 5.58 9.81
N HIS A 212 7.38 4.62 10.73
CA HIS A 212 8.55 4.05 11.39
C HIS A 212 9.40 3.21 10.44
N GLU A 213 8.79 2.49 9.51
CA GLU A 213 9.51 1.69 8.52
C GLU A 213 10.15 2.54 7.41
N THR A 214 9.55 3.65 7.04
CA THR A 214 10.09 4.53 5.99
C THR A 214 11.25 5.41 6.45
N ARG A 215 11.42 5.65 7.75
CA ARG A 215 12.55 6.42 8.29
C ARG A 215 13.86 5.64 8.37
N SER A 216 13.81 4.32 8.35
CA SER A 216 15.01 3.47 8.36
C SER A 216 15.64 3.28 6.97
N ASN A 217 15.02 3.78 5.90
CA ASN A 217 15.47 3.66 4.51
C ASN A 217 15.86 5.01 3.88
N LEU A 218 16.02 6.07 4.68
CA LEU A 218 16.58 7.36 4.31
C LEU A 218 17.88 7.56 5.09
#